data_95bc0dc938c8591140949928cf6fcc10
#
_entry.id   95bc0dc938c8591140949928cf6fcc10
#
_cell.length_a   1.000
_cell.length_b   1.000
_cell.length_c   1.000
_cell.angle_alpha   90.00
_cell.angle_beta   90.00
_cell.angle_gamma   90.00
#
_symmetry.space_group_name_H-M   'P 1'
#
loop_
_entity.id
_entity.type
_entity.pdbx_description
1 polymer ?
#
loop_
_entity_poly.entity_id
_entity_poly.type
_entity_poly.pdbx_seq_one_letter_code
_entity_poly.pdbx_strand_id
1 'polypeptide(L)'
;MKRIIFTVYDDLKTQEHSNKHSNVEMDVSAQVQVAEYMDRLINNKKQYAENCGVDFKFFHNTMGNKNLSKTDIEFTNSNLYKHQLMAELAEQYDQVMYVDMDVVFNTTENIFNEVDLSKGIAVKDQDSDIKSKIYNEALSLSFGMRNPTLKYYITKDLLGGKDNHVINTGIMIGNSSDIKKLQYVKRLPAIVKRIAKLKDESIKDGKLNWISHFFYPNNESIFSYILEKHKIPYQILDDTWHDIRDNQIVDKPYGKVIHFINKQFHAFFKDKTKVVYSLYIRIEDTNFDDSGTVAGEPDISKAKQTQLKMDHYYDQLIADKKRYAKSIGAEFKMFERDAMYEDFLKKYSNMSEYDTINLYKIFLLEKLADEYDLILYLDFDVYCRRDIDIFNTINCDNFLRCFFSTKANLNIKNTITYYSNFVKDFRHPESKYWNTHALLSEEGLDTSEARVFNTGIIAASSKMIKSLNFFGDLTDTIQMMTELKEDDVSMYPPQIQKAFGYDNETIFAFKIIANNVNYKNLNDKIWHYRHYNNVAVGSKNLQDKVKNSIRKEAYKGAMAEHDPVFVHFISKQLELAYK
;
A
#
# COMPACT_ATOMS: atom_id res chain seq x y z
N MET A 1 5.87 11.73 21.69
CA MET A 1 4.58 12.41 21.38
C MET A 1 3.55 11.35 21.06
N LYS A 2 2.47 11.27 21.83
CA LYS A 2 1.38 10.29 21.59
C LYS A 2 0.40 10.86 20.57
N ARG A 3 0.09 10.07 19.54
CA ARG A 3 -0.78 10.46 18.42
C ARG A 3 -1.89 9.45 18.23
N ILE A 4 -3.08 9.90 17.84
CA ILE A 4 -4.20 9.02 17.55
C ILE A 4 -4.98 9.51 16.32
N ILE A 5 -5.43 8.54 15.52
CA ILE A 5 -6.45 8.72 14.49
C ILE A 5 -7.72 8.03 14.99
N PHE A 6 -8.86 8.70 14.89
CA PHE A 6 -10.12 8.06 15.23
C PHE A 6 -11.23 8.36 14.22
N THR A 7 -12.20 7.46 14.16
CA THR A 7 -13.41 7.61 13.37
C THR A 7 -14.63 7.18 14.18
N VAL A 8 -15.78 7.70 13.84
CA VAL A 8 -17.07 7.42 14.49
C VAL A 8 -18.05 6.94 13.45
N TYR A 9 -18.82 5.92 13.77
CA TYR A 9 -19.97 5.49 12.99
C TYR A 9 -21.10 5.04 13.92
N ASP A 10 -22.28 5.60 13.71
CA ASP A 10 -23.50 5.20 14.42
C ASP A 10 -24.53 4.74 13.40
N ASP A 11 -25.14 3.57 13.66
CA ASP A 11 -26.25 3.01 12.87
C ASP A 11 -27.51 3.84 13.18
N LEU A 12 -27.84 4.75 12.28
CA LEU A 12 -28.99 5.61 12.46
C LEU A 12 -30.29 4.82 12.19
N LYS A 13 -31.29 4.98 13.03
CA LYS A 13 -32.58 4.33 12.83
C LYS A 13 -33.32 4.98 11.65
N THR A 14 -33.83 4.17 10.75
CA THR A 14 -34.50 4.63 9.51
C THR A 14 -35.70 5.54 9.74
N GLN A 15 -36.34 5.49 10.93
CA GLN A 15 -37.50 6.32 11.25
C GLN A 15 -37.16 7.76 11.64
N GLU A 16 -35.91 8.06 12.02
CA GLU A 16 -35.48 9.37 12.49
C GLU A 16 -34.86 10.24 11.38
N HIS A 17 -34.61 9.64 10.20
CA HIS A 17 -34.18 10.39 9.01
C HIS A 17 -35.29 11.23 8.35
N SER A 18 -36.55 11.05 8.75
CA SER A 18 -37.72 11.65 8.14
C SER A 18 -37.89 13.14 8.42
N ASN A 19 -36.82 13.87 8.56
CA ASN A 19 -36.95 15.31 8.67
C ASN A 19 -37.22 15.96 7.32
N LYS A 20 -38.18 16.83 7.32
CA LYS A 20 -38.80 17.58 6.23
C LYS A 20 -37.86 18.30 5.24
N HIS A 21 -36.56 18.10 5.37
CA HIS A 21 -35.52 18.83 4.62
C HIS A 21 -34.37 17.97 4.09
N SER A 22 -34.37 16.64 4.34
CA SER A 22 -33.38 15.74 3.73
C SER A 22 -34.07 14.80 2.75
N ASN A 23 -33.38 14.48 1.68
CA ASN A 23 -33.83 13.43 0.77
C ASN A 23 -33.56 12.08 1.45
N VAL A 24 -34.59 11.51 2.09
CA VAL A 24 -34.53 10.26 2.87
C VAL A 24 -33.91 9.11 2.07
N GLU A 25 -34.20 9.04 0.77
CA GLU A 25 -33.65 8.00 -0.12
C GLU A 25 -32.13 8.12 -0.26
N MET A 26 -31.59 9.35 -0.33
CA MET A 26 -30.14 9.56 -0.40
C MET A 26 -29.43 9.19 0.91
N ASP A 27 -30.05 9.47 2.05
CA ASP A 27 -29.43 9.15 3.36
C ASP A 27 -29.43 7.65 3.64
N VAL A 28 -30.49 6.94 3.28
CA VAL A 28 -30.57 5.47 3.35
C VAL A 28 -29.56 4.83 2.40
N SER A 29 -29.48 5.31 1.16
CA SER A 29 -28.50 4.83 0.18
C SER A 29 -27.07 5.05 0.65
N ALA A 30 -26.76 6.21 1.25
CA ALA A 30 -25.42 6.51 1.79
C ALA A 30 -25.04 5.56 2.93
N GLN A 31 -25.98 5.22 3.82
CA GLN A 31 -25.73 4.26 4.90
C GLN A 31 -25.50 2.84 4.40
N VAL A 32 -26.30 2.40 3.43
CA VAL A 32 -26.12 1.09 2.78
C VAL A 32 -24.72 0.99 2.16
N GLN A 33 -24.29 2.02 1.43
CA GLN A 33 -22.97 2.06 0.82
C GLN A 33 -21.84 2.06 1.86
N VAL A 34 -21.97 2.82 2.94
CA VAL A 34 -20.98 2.79 4.03
C VAL A 34 -20.96 1.42 4.70
N ALA A 35 -22.11 0.79 4.94
CA ALA A 35 -22.18 -0.54 5.55
C ALA A 35 -21.55 -1.62 4.65
N GLU A 36 -21.78 -1.56 3.35
CA GLU A 36 -21.18 -2.47 2.36
C GLU A 36 -19.65 -2.42 2.36
N TYR A 37 -19.07 -1.23 2.51
CA TYR A 37 -17.61 -1.01 2.48
C TYR A 37 -16.99 -0.85 3.88
N MET A 38 -17.74 -1.07 4.96
CA MET A 38 -17.33 -0.76 6.34
C MET A 38 -15.97 -1.37 6.70
N ASP A 39 -15.81 -2.67 6.50
CA ASP A 39 -14.56 -3.37 6.82
C ASP A 39 -13.38 -2.82 6.02
N ARG A 40 -13.57 -2.50 4.73
CA ARG A 40 -12.54 -1.90 3.88
C ARG A 40 -12.17 -0.50 4.34
N LEU A 41 -13.15 0.31 4.73
CA LEU A 41 -12.97 1.66 5.25
C LEU A 41 -12.22 1.68 6.58
N ILE A 42 -12.58 0.77 7.49
CA ILE A 42 -11.89 0.61 8.79
C ILE A 42 -10.47 0.11 8.59
N ASN A 43 -10.28 -0.94 7.79
CA ASN A 43 -8.97 -1.51 7.52
C ASN A 43 -8.03 -0.52 6.84
N ASN A 44 -8.53 0.31 5.91
CA ASN A 44 -7.74 1.38 5.30
C ASN A 44 -7.20 2.37 6.34
N LYS A 45 -8.06 2.84 7.26
CA LYS A 45 -7.66 3.75 8.34
C LYS A 45 -6.69 3.11 9.33
N LYS A 46 -6.96 1.86 9.72
CA LYS A 46 -6.10 1.09 10.61
C LYS A 46 -4.72 0.89 10.01
N GLN A 47 -4.65 0.46 8.76
CA GLN A 47 -3.39 0.25 8.05
C GLN A 47 -2.59 1.56 7.90
N TYR A 48 -3.27 2.68 7.61
CA TYR A 48 -2.62 3.97 7.56
C TYR A 48 -2.03 4.37 8.92
N ALA A 49 -2.79 4.22 10.01
CA ALA A 49 -2.31 4.51 11.35
C ALA A 49 -1.10 3.64 11.73
N GLU A 50 -1.14 2.34 11.44
CA GLU A 50 -0.01 1.41 11.63
C GLU A 50 1.23 1.84 10.84
N ASN A 51 1.07 2.25 9.56
CA ASN A 51 2.17 2.75 8.73
C ASN A 51 2.78 4.04 9.29
N CYS A 52 1.97 4.88 9.94
CA CYS A 52 2.40 6.12 10.57
C CYS A 52 2.96 5.93 11.99
N GLY A 53 2.82 4.74 12.58
CA GLY A 53 3.20 4.46 13.98
C GLY A 53 2.35 5.24 14.98
N VAL A 54 1.04 5.39 14.71
CA VAL A 54 0.07 6.09 15.57
C VAL A 54 -1.06 5.16 15.98
N ASP A 55 -1.72 5.46 17.10
CA ASP A 55 -2.87 4.68 17.56
C ASP A 55 -4.08 4.90 16.64
N PHE A 56 -4.92 3.87 16.50
CA PHE A 56 -6.20 3.95 15.79
C PHE A 56 -7.36 3.51 16.70
N LYS A 57 -8.46 4.27 16.67
CA LYS A 57 -9.67 3.92 17.42
C LYS A 57 -10.92 4.11 16.58
N PHE A 58 -11.72 3.05 16.50
CA PHE A 58 -13.04 3.05 15.88
C PHE A 58 -14.11 3.07 16.98
N PHE A 59 -15.00 4.05 16.93
CA PHE A 59 -16.15 4.19 17.82
C PHE A 59 -17.40 3.82 17.03
N HIS A 60 -18.02 2.70 17.39
CA HIS A 60 -19.23 2.21 16.73
C HIS A 60 -20.38 2.17 17.73
N ASN A 61 -21.49 2.84 17.40
CA ASN A 61 -22.70 2.92 18.22
C ASN A 61 -22.44 3.34 19.67
N THR A 62 -21.47 4.23 19.87
CA THR A 62 -21.04 4.66 21.22
C THR A 62 -21.74 5.93 21.70
N MET A 63 -22.44 6.63 20.81
CA MET A 63 -23.19 7.85 21.18
C MET A 63 -24.30 7.55 22.21
N GLY A 64 -24.92 6.37 22.13
CA GLY A 64 -26.02 5.97 22.98
C GLY A 64 -27.19 6.97 22.91
N ASN A 65 -27.84 7.24 24.05
CA ASN A 65 -28.96 8.19 24.14
C ASN A 65 -28.52 9.65 24.38
N LYS A 66 -27.29 10.01 24.02
CA LYS A 66 -26.76 11.36 24.23
C LYS A 66 -27.39 12.34 23.22
N ASN A 67 -28.27 13.20 23.68
CA ASN A 67 -28.79 14.31 22.87
C ASN A 67 -27.97 15.58 23.13
N LEU A 68 -26.86 15.74 22.41
CA LEU A 68 -25.90 16.83 22.60
C LEU A 68 -26.46 18.18 22.12
N SER A 69 -27.26 18.18 21.09
CA SER A 69 -27.85 19.40 20.51
C SER A 69 -29.19 19.76 21.13
N LYS A 70 -29.80 18.86 21.90
CA LYS A 70 -31.20 18.96 22.35
C LYS A 70 -32.18 19.11 21.17
N THR A 71 -31.87 18.47 20.06
CA THR A 71 -32.72 18.36 18.87
C THR A 71 -33.16 16.92 18.71
N ASP A 72 -34.26 16.70 18.01
CA ASP A 72 -34.77 15.34 17.75
C ASP A 72 -34.13 14.70 16.51
N ILE A 73 -33.01 15.25 16.02
CA ILE A 73 -32.33 14.76 14.83
C ILE A 73 -31.08 13.98 15.24
N GLU A 74 -31.15 12.68 15.11
CA GLU A 74 -30.09 11.74 15.45
C GLU A 74 -28.80 11.97 14.66
N PHE A 75 -28.89 12.22 13.36
CA PHE A 75 -27.74 12.54 12.51
C PHE A 75 -26.95 13.76 13.03
N THR A 76 -27.63 14.81 13.50
CA THR A 76 -26.96 15.98 14.04
C THR A 76 -26.23 15.65 15.35
N ASN A 77 -26.83 14.83 16.19
CA ASN A 77 -26.21 14.39 17.45
C ASN A 77 -24.96 13.57 17.19
N SER A 78 -24.99 12.63 16.24
CA SER A 78 -23.82 11.84 15.82
C SER A 78 -22.68 12.74 15.33
N ASN A 79 -22.99 13.73 14.46
CA ASN A 79 -21.99 14.69 13.98
C ASN A 79 -21.42 15.59 15.09
N LEU A 80 -22.19 15.90 16.10
CA LEU A 80 -21.72 16.68 17.25
C LEU A 80 -20.87 15.84 18.21
N TYR A 81 -21.16 14.55 18.31
CA TYR A 81 -20.47 13.63 19.19
C TYR A 81 -18.97 13.46 18.87
N LYS A 82 -18.60 13.51 17.59
CA LYS A 82 -17.18 13.48 17.20
C LYS A 82 -16.33 14.57 17.86
N HIS A 83 -16.90 15.76 18.10
CA HIS A 83 -16.20 16.85 18.79
C HIS A 83 -16.04 16.59 20.29
N GLN A 84 -17.00 15.89 20.92
CA GLN A 84 -16.85 15.42 22.29
C GLN A 84 -15.73 14.41 22.42
N LEU A 85 -15.73 13.39 21.56
CA LEU A 85 -14.67 12.38 21.54
C LEU A 85 -13.29 12.98 21.26
N MET A 86 -13.23 13.96 20.36
CA MET A 86 -11.98 14.67 20.07
C MET A 86 -11.42 15.38 21.32
N ALA A 87 -12.30 16.00 22.11
CA ALA A 87 -11.92 16.64 23.37
C ALA A 87 -11.50 15.63 24.44
N GLU A 88 -12.21 14.48 24.56
CA GLU A 88 -11.87 13.40 25.48
C GLU A 88 -10.51 12.75 25.15
N LEU A 89 -10.23 12.54 23.86
CA LEU A 89 -8.95 12.02 23.40
C LEU A 89 -7.80 13.01 23.56
N ALA A 90 -8.06 14.31 23.46
CA ALA A 90 -7.07 15.36 23.72
C ALA A 90 -6.58 15.39 25.19
N GLU A 91 -7.25 14.71 26.12
CA GLU A 91 -6.74 14.53 27.48
C GLU A 91 -5.68 13.42 27.58
N GLN A 92 -5.61 12.52 26.59
CA GLN A 92 -4.77 11.32 26.62
C GLN A 92 -3.64 11.34 25.58
N TYR A 93 -3.81 12.13 24.50
CA TYR A 93 -2.91 12.23 23.37
C TYR A 93 -2.44 13.64 23.13
N ASP A 94 -1.21 13.81 22.66
CA ASP A 94 -0.62 15.11 22.33
C ASP A 94 -1.20 15.69 21.03
N GLN A 95 -1.49 14.81 20.05
CA GLN A 95 -2.07 15.15 18.77
C GLN A 95 -3.21 14.21 18.44
N VAL A 96 -4.34 14.75 17.99
CA VAL A 96 -5.56 14.00 17.69
C VAL A 96 -6.02 14.31 16.28
N MET A 97 -6.31 13.27 15.49
CA MET A 97 -6.92 13.37 14.17
C MET A 97 -8.26 12.66 14.16
N TYR A 98 -9.29 13.38 13.78
CA TYR A 98 -10.60 12.83 13.43
C TYR A 98 -10.70 12.68 11.92
N VAL A 99 -11.29 11.58 11.47
CA VAL A 99 -11.69 11.36 10.08
C VAL A 99 -13.10 10.79 10.00
N ASP A 100 -13.94 11.30 9.10
CA ASP A 100 -15.26 10.74 8.83
C ASP A 100 -15.11 9.31 8.29
N MET A 101 -16.16 8.49 8.43
CA MET A 101 -16.12 7.09 8.01
C MET A 101 -15.88 6.96 6.50
N ASP A 102 -16.37 7.89 5.70
CA ASP A 102 -16.21 7.98 4.25
C ASP A 102 -14.92 8.65 3.77
N VAL A 103 -13.96 8.82 4.66
CA VAL A 103 -12.60 9.23 4.33
C VAL A 103 -11.71 8.02 4.09
N VAL A 104 -10.89 8.07 3.04
CA VAL A 104 -9.95 7.01 2.64
C VAL A 104 -8.53 7.57 2.52
N PHE A 105 -7.56 6.88 3.06
CA PHE A 105 -6.14 7.20 2.92
C PHE A 105 -5.55 6.52 1.68
N ASN A 106 -4.99 7.32 0.78
CA ASN A 106 -4.33 6.91 -0.47
C ASN A 106 -2.83 7.18 -0.42
N THR A 107 -2.23 7.12 0.75
CA THR A 107 -0.81 7.41 0.98
C THR A 107 -0.26 6.63 2.17
N THR A 108 1.05 6.52 2.23
CA THR A 108 1.78 6.04 3.41
C THR A 108 2.50 7.17 4.14
N GLU A 109 2.46 8.40 3.61
CA GLU A 109 3.07 9.57 4.24
C GLU A 109 2.30 9.95 5.51
N ASN A 110 3.04 10.29 6.56
CA ASN A 110 2.44 10.60 7.86
C ASN A 110 2.01 12.07 7.94
N ILE A 111 0.70 12.33 7.86
CA ILE A 111 0.12 13.68 7.91
C ILE A 111 0.58 14.50 9.14
N PHE A 112 0.83 13.83 10.28
CA PHE A 112 1.30 14.53 11.48
C PHE A 112 2.73 15.08 11.35
N ASN A 113 3.49 14.63 10.36
CA ASN A 113 4.84 15.14 10.08
C ASN A 113 4.82 16.15 8.93
N GLU A 114 3.84 16.05 8.03
CA GLU A 114 3.74 16.88 6.84
C GLU A 114 2.96 18.18 7.08
N VAL A 115 2.02 18.17 8.04
CA VAL A 115 1.20 19.33 8.39
C VAL A 115 1.78 20.00 9.65
N ASP A 116 2.13 21.27 9.53
CA ASP A 116 2.68 22.05 10.64
C ASP A 116 1.58 22.45 11.65
N LEU A 117 1.33 21.58 12.63
CA LEU A 117 0.30 21.79 13.63
C LEU A 117 0.61 22.92 14.64
N SER A 118 1.77 23.57 14.56
CA SER A 118 2.03 24.79 15.35
C SER A 118 1.18 25.99 14.87
N LYS A 119 0.67 25.92 13.64
CA LYS A 119 -0.24 26.92 13.06
C LYS A 119 -1.70 26.76 13.50
N GLY A 120 -2.00 25.76 14.32
CA GLY A 120 -3.34 25.50 14.83
C GLY A 120 -4.01 24.27 14.23
N ILE A 121 -5.31 24.16 14.42
CA ILE A 121 -6.11 23.01 13.97
C ILE A 121 -6.19 23.01 12.44
N ALA A 122 -5.79 21.91 11.80
CA ALA A 122 -5.85 21.76 10.35
C ALA A 122 -7.21 21.20 9.91
N VAL A 123 -7.85 21.88 8.99
CA VAL A 123 -9.20 21.60 8.47
C VAL A 123 -9.31 21.99 7.00
N LYS A 124 -10.38 21.62 6.33
CA LYS A 124 -10.64 22.02 4.94
C LYS A 124 -11.63 23.18 4.88
N ASP A 125 -11.32 24.15 4.03
CA ASP A 125 -12.25 25.18 3.60
C ASP A 125 -12.98 24.74 2.33
N GLN A 126 -14.30 24.84 2.31
CA GLN A 126 -15.14 24.53 1.15
C GLN A 126 -15.40 25.76 0.26
N ASP A 127 -14.74 26.90 0.52
CA ASP A 127 -15.35 28.20 0.24
C ASP A 127 -14.76 29.02 -0.89
N SER A 128 -13.75 28.60 -1.63
CA SER A 128 -13.22 29.51 -2.66
C SER A 128 -14.30 29.99 -3.66
N ASP A 129 -15.34 29.18 -3.89
CA ASP A 129 -16.38 29.46 -4.91
C ASP A 129 -17.72 29.94 -4.34
N ILE A 130 -18.00 29.71 -3.05
CA ILE A 130 -19.32 30.02 -2.48
C ILE A 130 -19.61 31.51 -2.47
N LYS A 131 -18.59 32.32 -2.18
CA LYS A 131 -18.76 33.79 -2.10
C LYS A 131 -19.18 34.43 -3.43
N SER A 132 -18.79 33.85 -4.56
CA SER A 132 -19.14 34.34 -5.89
C SER A 132 -20.49 33.82 -6.40
N LYS A 133 -20.97 32.66 -5.92
CA LYS A 133 -22.20 32.00 -6.37
C LYS A 133 -23.45 32.33 -5.52
N ILE A 134 -23.26 32.94 -4.36
CA ILE A 134 -24.26 33.08 -3.29
C ILE A 134 -25.59 33.67 -3.76
N TYR A 135 -25.58 34.62 -4.70
CA TYR A 135 -26.81 35.34 -5.06
C TYR A 135 -27.73 34.54 -6.01
N ASN A 136 -27.18 33.73 -6.88
CA ASN A 136 -27.96 33.02 -7.90
C ASN A 136 -28.41 31.61 -7.46
N GLU A 137 -27.62 30.94 -6.62
CA GLU A 137 -27.96 29.61 -6.12
C GLU A 137 -28.92 29.65 -4.91
N ALA A 138 -28.94 30.74 -4.17
CA ALA A 138 -29.89 30.96 -3.08
C ALA A 138 -31.34 30.97 -3.54
N LEU A 139 -31.59 31.18 -4.82
CA LEU A 139 -32.92 31.13 -5.42
C LEU A 139 -33.37 29.73 -5.86
N SER A 140 -32.50 28.75 -5.91
CA SER A 140 -32.86 27.37 -6.23
C SER A 140 -33.23 26.61 -4.97
N LEU A 141 -34.47 26.24 -4.86
CA LEU A 141 -35.25 25.76 -3.71
C LEU A 141 -34.85 24.42 -3.05
N SER A 142 -33.61 23.93 -3.18
CA SER A 142 -33.20 22.68 -2.54
C SER A 142 -32.11 22.87 -1.50
N PHE A 143 -32.36 23.73 -0.51
CA PHE A 143 -31.44 23.90 0.62
C PHE A 143 -31.60 22.79 1.64
N GLY A 144 -30.84 21.70 1.47
CA GLY A 144 -30.62 20.74 2.55
C GLY A 144 -29.68 21.30 3.62
N MET A 145 -29.74 20.78 4.84
CA MET A 145 -28.88 21.19 5.98
C MET A 145 -27.38 21.09 5.70
N ARG A 146 -26.99 20.37 4.65
CA ARG A 146 -25.58 20.16 4.23
C ARG A 146 -25.09 21.20 3.24
N ASN A 147 -25.96 22.13 2.79
CA ASN A 147 -25.60 23.11 1.79
C ASN A 147 -24.51 24.08 2.32
N PRO A 148 -23.36 24.22 1.67
CA PRO A 148 -22.30 25.13 2.10
C PRO A 148 -22.74 26.58 2.23
N THR A 149 -23.62 27.06 1.35
CA THR A 149 -24.18 28.39 1.40
C THR A 149 -24.96 28.64 2.70
N LEU A 150 -25.80 27.68 3.11
CA LEU A 150 -26.53 27.75 4.37
C LEU A 150 -25.57 27.80 5.58
N LYS A 151 -24.53 26.98 5.58
CA LYS A 151 -23.50 26.94 6.62
C LYS A 151 -22.79 28.30 6.74
N TYR A 152 -22.46 28.90 5.62
CA TYR A 152 -21.85 30.23 5.57
C TYR A 152 -22.75 31.29 6.26
N TYR A 153 -24.03 31.37 5.90
CA TYR A 153 -24.94 32.35 6.45
C TYR A 153 -25.24 32.14 7.94
N ILE A 154 -25.39 30.89 8.40
CA ILE A 154 -25.53 30.57 9.83
C ILE A 154 -24.33 31.14 10.59
N THR A 155 -23.12 30.86 10.12
CA THR A 155 -21.89 31.32 10.77
C THR A 155 -21.79 32.85 10.72
N LYS A 156 -22.08 33.45 9.57
CA LYS A 156 -22.07 34.91 9.38
C LYS A 156 -23.01 35.64 10.34
N ASP A 157 -24.24 35.17 10.47
CA ASP A 157 -25.23 35.78 11.37
C ASP A 157 -24.87 35.55 12.83
N LEU A 158 -24.33 34.40 13.21
CA LEU A 158 -23.77 34.14 14.54
C LEU A 158 -22.64 35.12 14.89
N LEU A 159 -21.83 35.54 13.91
CA LEU A 159 -20.73 36.49 14.03
C LEU A 159 -21.16 37.95 13.90
N GLY A 160 -22.47 38.24 13.80
CA GLY A 160 -23.00 39.58 13.66
C GLY A 160 -22.72 40.21 12.29
N GLY A 161 -22.80 39.42 11.24
CA GLY A 161 -22.63 39.83 9.85
C GLY A 161 -21.18 39.81 9.32
N LYS A 162 -20.22 39.34 10.12
CA LYS A 162 -18.82 39.23 9.68
C LYS A 162 -18.62 38.06 8.71
N ASP A 163 -17.75 38.29 7.76
CA ASP A 163 -17.33 37.25 6.82
C ASP A 163 -16.58 36.10 7.53
N ASN A 164 -16.68 34.92 6.98
CA ASN A 164 -16.16 33.69 7.62
C ASN A 164 -15.82 32.64 6.58
N HIS A 165 -15.16 31.56 7.03
CA HIS A 165 -14.92 30.37 6.25
C HIS A 165 -15.99 29.29 6.47
N VAL A 166 -16.24 28.48 5.46
CA VAL A 166 -17.09 27.28 5.54
C VAL A 166 -16.21 26.07 5.75
N ILE A 167 -16.02 25.68 7.00
CA ILE A 167 -15.15 24.57 7.36
C ILE A 167 -15.86 23.23 7.13
N ASN A 168 -15.20 22.31 6.44
CA ASN A 168 -15.57 20.89 6.41
C ASN A 168 -14.89 20.16 7.56
N THR A 169 -15.67 19.45 8.35
CA THR A 169 -15.20 18.71 9.53
C THR A 169 -15.01 17.23 9.29
N GLY A 170 -14.97 16.78 8.04
CA GLY A 170 -14.69 15.38 7.69
C GLY A 170 -13.27 14.94 8.03
N ILE A 171 -12.33 15.90 8.08
CA ILE A 171 -10.98 15.72 8.61
C ILE A 171 -10.67 16.89 9.52
N MET A 172 -10.27 16.60 10.74
CA MET A 172 -9.79 17.58 11.71
C MET A 172 -8.55 17.02 12.40
N ILE A 173 -7.47 17.79 12.40
CA ILE A 173 -6.23 17.38 13.07
C ILE A 173 -5.65 18.54 13.86
N GLY A 174 -5.23 18.32 15.10
CA GLY A 174 -4.69 19.38 15.93
C GLY A 174 -3.92 18.91 17.15
N ASN A 175 -3.18 19.83 17.73
CA ASN A 175 -2.57 19.63 19.04
C ASN A 175 -3.65 19.64 20.14
N SER A 176 -3.45 18.85 21.17
CA SER A 176 -4.39 18.77 22.31
C SER A 176 -4.67 20.13 22.94
N SER A 177 -3.68 21.01 23.00
CA SER A 177 -3.82 22.38 23.54
C SER A 177 -4.83 23.23 22.77
N ASP A 178 -4.87 23.12 21.43
CA ASP A 178 -5.80 23.90 20.60
C ASP A 178 -7.19 23.28 20.58
N ILE A 179 -7.27 21.94 20.57
CA ILE A 179 -8.54 21.20 20.69
C ILE A 179 -9.24 21.55 22.01
N LYS A 180 -8.51 21.62 23.12
CA LYS A 180 -9.06 22.00 24.44
C LYS A 180 -9.61 23.44 24.45
N LYS A 181 -9.00 24.38 23.70
CA LYS A 181 -9.50 25.74 23.56
C LYS A 181 -10.87 25.83 22.89
N LEU A 182 -11.25 24.83 22.07
CA LEU A 182 -12.56 24.77 21.42
C LEU A 182 -13.69 24.80 22.46
N GLN A 183 -13.54 24.09 23.59
CA GLN A 183 -14.58 23.89 24.61
C GLN A 183 -15.96 23.61 23.95
N TYR A 184 -15.96 22.82 22.88
CA TYR A 184 -17.07 22.68 21.92
C TYR A 184 -18.37 22.30 22.66
N VAL A 185 -18.35 21.23 23.43
CA VAL A 185 -19.54 20.73 24.17
C VAL A 185 -20.06 21.74 25.17
N LYS A 186 -19.17 22.45 25.87
CA LYS A 186 -19.53 23.46 26.85
C LYS A 186 -20.26 24.66 26.20
N ARG A 187 -19.84 25.06 25.00
CA ARG A 187 -20.40 26.21 24.27
C ARG A 187 -21.66 25.86 23.48
N LEU A 188 -21.82 24.60 23.11
CA LEU A 188 -22.86 24.08 22.22
C LEU A 188 -24.28 24.56 22.61
N PRO A 189 -24.77 24.40 23.86
CA PRO A 189 -26.15 24.76 24.19
C PRO A 189 -26.48 26.26 23.95
N ALA A 190 -25.54 27.15 24.26
CA ALA A 190 -25.74 28.57 24.04
C ALA A 190 -25.78 28.92 22.55
N ILE A 191 -24.95 28.25 21.72
CA ILE A 191 -24.91 28.48 20.27
C ILE A 191 -26.19 27.95 19.63
N VAL A 192 -26.64 26.75 20.00
CA VAL A 192 -27.91 26.18 19.50
C VAL A 192 -29.08 27.11 19.82
N LYS A 193 -29.16 27.61 21.07
CA LYS A 193 -30.19 28.59 21.47
C LYS A 193 -30.11 29.86 20.63
N ARG A 194 -28.89 30.34 20.30
CA ARG A 194 -28.71 31.54 19.46
C ARG A 194 -29.14 31.28 18.02
N ILE A 195 -28.87 30.12 17.44
CA ILE A 195 -29.35 29.74 16.09
C ILE A 195 -30.88 29.72 16.04
N ALA A 196 -31.53 29.11 17.03
CA ALA A 196 -32.99 29.10 17.15
C ALA A 196 -33.56 30.53 17.24
N LYS A 197 -32.94 31.39 18.04
CA LYS A 197 -33.36 32.80 18.17
C LYS A 197 -33.21 33.56 16.85
N LEU A 198 -32.12 33.37 16.12
CA LEU A 198 -31.91 34.00 14.79
C LEU A 198 -32.99 33.57 13.80
N LYS A 199 -33.38 32.28 13.83
CA LYS A 199 -34.48 31.78 13.03
C LYS A 199 -35.81 32.45 13.39
N ASP A 200 -36.15 32.52 14.68
CA ASP A 200 -37.39 33.12 15.15
C ASP A 200 -37.46 34.65 14.88
N GLU A 201 -36.36 35.37 15.05
CA GLU A 201 -36.25 36.78 14.73
C GLU A 201 -36.50 37.06 13.24
N SER A 202 -35.95 36.23 12.36
CA SER A 202 -36.16 36.32 10.92
C SER A 202 -37.62 36.11 10.51
N ILE A 203 -38.36 35.28 11.23
CA ILE A 203 -39.80 35.02 10.97
C ILE A 203 -40.65 36.24 11.37
N LYS A 204 -40.29 36.92 12.47
CA LYS A 204 -41.09 38.01 13.04
C LYS A 204 -40.91 39.35 12.31
N ASP A 205 -39.71 39.65 11.83
CA ASP A 205 -39.40 40.98 11.31
C ASP A 205 -39.84 41.21 9.87
N GLY A 206 -40.42 40.21 9.17
CA GLY A 206 -40.84 40.34 7.78
C GLY A 206 -39.75 40.82 6.82
N LYS A 207 -38.54 41.04 7.33
CA LYS A 207 -37.36 41.37 6.56
C LYS A 207 -36.87 40.09 5.91
N LEU A 208 -36.83 40.14 4.60
CA LEU A 208 -36.46 39.06 3.67
C LEU A 208 -35.05 38.50 3.91
N ASN A 209 -34.75 38.09 5.11
CA ASN A 209 -33.66 37.11 5.28
C ASN A 209 -34.22 35.70 5.26
N TRP A 210 -34.91 35.38 4.13
CA TRP A 210 -35.59 34.10 3.92
C TRP A 210 -34.68 32.89 4.16
N ILE A 211 -33.35 33.02 4.05
CA ILE A 211 -32.36 32.01 4.38
C ILE A 211 -32.43 31.63 5.86
N SER A 212 -32.67 32.58 6.76
CA SER A 212 -32.73 32.28 8.20
C SER A 212 -33.88 31.31 8.58
N HIS A 213 -34.92 31.18 7.76
CA HIS A 213 -35.97 30.18 7.95
C HIS A 213 -35.43 28.74 7.92
N PHE A 214 -34.30 28.52 7.22
CA PHE A 214 -33.65 27.22 7.08
C PHE A 214 -32.55 27.01 8.11
N PHE A 215 -32.31 27.97 9.02
CA PHE A 215 -31.28 27.84 10.04
C PHE A 215 -31.53 26.64 10.95
N TYR A 216 -30.51 25.86 11.10
CA TYR A 216 -30.52 24.61 11.87
C TYR A 216 -29.12 24.41 12.51
N PRO A 217 -29.05 23.81 13.73
CA PRO A 217 -27.77 23.45 14.32
C PRO A 217 -27.00 22.49 13.44
N ASN A 218 -25.89 22.95 12.90
CA ASN A 218 -24.97 22.17 12.07
C ASN A 218 -23.58 22.20 12.70
N ASN A 219 -22.93 21.02 12.80
CA ASN A 219 -21.64 20.91 13.46
C ASN A 219 -20.56 21.78 12.81
N GLU A 220 -20.56 21.93 11.49
CA GLU A 220 -19.55 22.72 10.76
C GLU A 220 -19.75 24.22 10.95
N SER A 221 -21.01 24.71 10.91
CA SER A 221 -21.31 26.11 11.21
C SER A 221 -20.95 26.48 12.65
N ILE A 222 -21.25 25.60 13.60
CA ILE A 222 -20.91 25.77 15.02
C ILE A 222 -19.40 25.76 15.21
N PHE A 223 -18.70 24.85 14.55
CA PHE A 223 -17.24 24.74 14.63
C PHE A 223 -16.57 26.01 14.06
N SER A 224 -16.97 26.43 12.86
CA SER A 224 -16.49 27.69 12.23
C SER A 224 -16.73 28.90 13.12
N TYR A 225 -17.94 29.03 13.70
CA TYR A 225 -18.25 30.09 14.64
C TYR A 225 -17.34 30.09 15.88
N ILE A 226 -17.06 28.91 16.45
CA ILE A 226 -16.19 28.79 17.63
C ILE A 226 -14.76 29.21 17.29
N LEU A 227 -14.22 28.78 16.16
CA LEU A 227 -12.87 29.14 15.72
C LEU A 227 -12.74 30.68 15.61
N GLU A 228 -13.63 31.28 14.84
CA GLU A 228 -13.61 32.74 14.56
C GLU A 228 -13.90 33.58 15.82
N LYS A 229 -14.96 33.25 16.57
CA LYS A 229 -15.38 34.02 17.74
C LYS A 229 -14.33 34.01 18.85
N HIS A 230 -13.64 32.89 19.03
CA HIS A 230 -12.68 32.74 20.11
C HIS A 230 -11.23 32.83 19.64
N LYS A 231 -11.00 33.18 18.36
CA LYS A 231 -9.68 33.37 17.76
C LYS A 231 -8.77 32.15 18.00
N ILE A 232 -9.35 30.96 17.84
CA ILE A 232 -8.59 29.70 17.96
C ILE A 232 -7.78 29.52 16.68
N PRO A 233 -6.45 29.33 16.75
CA PRO A 233 -5.63 29.17 15.55
C PRO A 233 -6.06 27.96 14.74
N TYR A 234 -6.18 28.14 13.44
CA TYR A 234 -6.44 27.04 12.48
C TYR A 234 -5.74 27.31 11.16
N GLN A 235 -5.58 26.26 10.36
CA GLN A 235 -5.00 26.30 9.02
C GLN A 235 -5.84 25.49 8.05
N ILE A 236 -5.75 25.83 6.77
CA ILE A 236 -6.52 25.17 5.71
C ILE A 236 -5.66 24.07 5.07
N LEU A 237 -6.19 22.85 5.04
CA LEU A 237 -5.64 21.74 4.29
C LEU A 237 -5.90 21.96 2.79
N ASP A 238 -4.88 21.73 1.98
CA ASP A 238 -5.00 21.72 0.53
C ASP A 238 -5.71 20.46 0.01
N ASP A 239 -5.92 20.39 -1.30
CA ASP A 239 -6.55 19.22 -1.95
C ASP A 239 -5.68 17.95 -1.88
N THR A 240 -4.41 18.06 -1.56
CA THR A 240 -3.54 16.91 -1.37
C THR A 240 -3.93 16.13 -0.11
N TRP A 241 -4.19 16.86 0.98
CA TRP A 241 -4.48 16.29 2.29
C TRP A 241 -5.96 16.22 2.65
N HIS A 242 -6.84 16.87 1.86
CA HIS A 242 -8.28 16.72 2.00
C HIS A 242 -8.96 16.90 0.63
N ASP A 243 -8.93 15.86 -0.19
CA ASP A 243 -9.56 15.81 -1.50
C ASP A 243 -11.04 15.44 -1.36
N ILE A 244 -11.91 16.41 -1.50
CA ILE A 244 -13.37 16.20 -1.42
C ILE A 244 -13.87 15.74 -2.79
N ARG A 245 -14.50 14.54 -2.84
CA ARG A 245 -15.08 13.95 -4.05
C ARG A 245 -16.59 13.97 -4.00
N ASP A 246 -17.17 14.66 -4.94
CA ASP A 246 -18.58 14.66 -5.28
C ASP A 246 -18.80 14.02 -6.67
N ASN A 247 -20.06 14.00 -7.14
CA ASN A 247 -20.41 13.39 -8.42
C ASN A 247 -19.85 14.09 -9.67
N GLN A 248 -19.18 15.21 -9.53
CA GLN A 248 -18.77 16.06 -10.66
C GLN A 248 -17.28 15.92 -11.04
N ILE A 249 -16.44 15.27 -10.21
CA ILE A 249 -15.00 15.24 -10.40
C ILE A 249 -14.53 13.82 -10.72
N VAL A 250 -14.73 13.38 -11.96
CA VAL A 250 -14.36 12.01 -12.38
C VAL A 250 -12.88 11.90 -12.81
N ASP A 251 -12.29 12.95 -13.37
CA ASP A 251 -10.99 12.86 -14.07
C ASP A 251 -9.78 13.47 -13.32
N LYS A 252 -9.98 13.98 -12.11
CA LYS A 252 -8.87 14.52 -11.31
C LYS A 252 -8.15 13.38 -10.57
N PRO A 253 -6.79 13.30 -10.59
CA PRO A 253 -6.06 12.35 -9.76
C PRO A 253 -6.47 12.43 -8.28
N TYR A 254 -6.49 11.29 -7.60
CA TYR A 254 -6.80 11.26 -6.17
C TYR A 254 -5.72 11.96 -5.34
N GLY A 255 -6.16 12.75 -4.35
CA GLY A 255 -5.29 13.26 -3.29
C GLY A 255 -4.76 12.14 -2.37
N LYS A 256 -3.93 12.51 -1.40
CA LYS A 256 -3.40 11.59 -0.38
C LYS A 256 -4.48 11.15 0.62
N VAL A 257 -5.42 12.03 0.94
CA VAL A 257 -6.58 11.73 1.79
C VAL A 257 -7.84 12.16 1.06
N ILE A 258 -8.74 11.23 0.83
CA ILE A 258 -9.92 11.39 -0.03
C ILE A 258 -11.17 11.31 0.82
N HIS A 259 -12.06 12.28 0.68
CA HIS A 259 -13.35 12.31 1.34
C HIS A 259 -14.47 12.07 0.32
N PHE A 260 -15.02 10.87 0.30
CA PHE A 260 -16.08 10.46 -0.62
C PHE A 260 -17.47 10.92 -0.14
N ILE A 261 -17.77 12.21 -0.32
CA ILE A 261 -19.09 12.75 0.06
C ILE A 261 -20.24 12.02 -0.66
N ASN A 262 -20.00 11.61 -1.91
CA ASN A 262 -20.95 10.87 -2.74
C ASN A 262 -21.02 9.36 -2.45
N LYS A 263 -20.20 8.83 -1.53
CA LYS A 263 -20.11 7.40 -1.16
C LYS A 263 -19.76 6.45 -2.34
N GLN A 264 -19.18 6.95 -3.42
CA GLN A 264 -18.77 6.14 -4.57
C GLN A 264 -17.47 5.36 -4.29
N PHE A 265 -17.47 4.58 -3.23
CA PHE A 265 -16.30 3.80 -2.79
C PHE A 265 -15.87 2.76 -3.82
N HIS A 266 -16.79 2.25 -4.63
CA HIS A 266 -16.50 1.29 -5.70
C HIS A 266 -15.47 1.83 -6.71
N ALA A 267 -15.39 3.15 -6.87
CA ALA A 267 -14.38 3.77 -7.73
C ALA A 267 -12.95 3.64 -7.18
N PHE A 268 -12.83 3.57 -5.85
CA PHE A 268 -11.55 3.41 -5.16
C PHE A 268 -11.27 1.94 -4.77
N PHE A 269 -12.26 1.30 -4.16
CA PHE A 269 -12.18 -0.10 -3.72
C PHE A 269 -12.68 -1.06 -4.80
N LYS A 270 -12.22 -0.93 -6.04
CA LYS A 270 -12.48 -1.95 -7.04
C LYS A 270 -11.97 -3.29 -6.53
N ASP A 271 -12.71 -4.36 -6.77
CA ASP A 271 -12.20 -5.70 -6.56
C ASP A 271 -11.07 -5.90 -7.57
N LYS A 272 -9.84 -5.85 -7.06
CA LYS A 272 -8.65 -6.00 -7.89
C LYS A 272 -8.57 -7.41 -8.38
N THR A 273 -8.39 -7.55 -9.68
CA THR A 273 -8.09 -8.83 -10.29
C THR A 273 -6.71 -9.29 -9.83
N LYS A 274 -6.64 -10.51 -9.31
CA LYS A 274 -5.42 -11.09 -8.75
C LYS A 274 -4.99 -12.30 -9.56
N VAL A 275 -3.70 -12.41 -9.83
CA VAL A 275 -3.12 -13.62 -10.42
C VAL A 275 -1.90 -14.09 -9.62
N VAL A 276 -1.82 -15.38 -9.40
CA VAL A 276 -0.62 -16.08 -8.97
C VAL A 276 -0.12 -16.88 -10.17
N TYR A 277 1.15 -16.72 -10.53
CA TYR A 277 1.69 -17.53 -11.62
C TYR A 277 3.02 -18.17 -11.27
N SER A 278 3.31 -19.23 -11.96
CA SER A 278 4.56 -19.96 -11.87
C SER A 278 5.00 -20.40 -13.27
N LEU A 279 6.27 -20.65 -13.43
CA LEU A 279 6.88 -21.05 -14.68
C LEU A 279 7.70 -22.33 -14.47
N TYR A 280 7.53 -23.31 -15.33
CA TYR A 280 8.40 -24.48 -15.40
C TYR A 280 8.63 -24.90 -16.86
N ILE A 281 9.83 -24.64 -17.36
CA ILE A 281 10.28 -25.05 -18.68
C ILE A 281 11.26 -26.20 -18.53
N ARG A 282 10.97 -27.33 -19.15
CA ARG A 282 11.92 -28.45 -19.24
C ARG A 282 12.97 -28.10 -20.29
N ILE A 283 14.23 -28.09 -19.85
CA ILE A 283 15.37 -27.88 -20.75
C ILE A 283 15.68 -29.23 -21.40
N GLU A 284 15.93 -29.23 -22.71
CA GLU A 284 16.33 -30.42 -23.42
C GLU A 284 17.75 -30.83 -23.03
N ASP A 285 18.03 -32.13 -23.04
CA ASP A 285 19.31 -32.72 -22.58
C ASP A 285 20.56 -32.15 -23.29
N THR A 286 20.38 -31.63 -24.51
CA THR A 286 21.45 -30.98 -25.29
C THR A 286 21.72 -29.54 -24.88
N ASN A 287 20.82 -28.92 -24.14
CA ASN A 287 20.84 -27.48 -23.81
C ASN A 287 21.13 -27.20 -22.33
N PHE A 288 21.48 -28.24 -21.55
CA PHE A 288 21.92 -28.01 -20.18
C PHE A 288 23.25 -27.25 -20.19
N ASP A 289 23.21 -26.07 -19.56
CA ASP A 289 24.40 -25.29 -19.24
C ASP A 289 25.37 -26.15 -18.39
N ASP A 290 26.68 -26.00 -18.63
CA ASP A 290 27.74 -26.68 -17.88
C ASP A 290 27.85 -26.16 -16.43
N SER A 291 26.75 -26.29 -15.69
CA SER A 291 26.59 -25.81 -14.30
C SER A 291 27.36 -26.66 -13.28
N GLY A 292 28.24 -27.52 -13.76
CA GLY A 292 29.02 -28.48 -12.98
C GLY A 292 28.27 -29.81 -12.74
N THR A 293 29.03 -30.83 -12.35
CA THR A 293 28.52 -32.16 -12.03
C THR A 293 28.18 -32.30 -10.55
N VAL A 294 27.28 -33.23 -10.23
CA VAL A 294 26.95 -33.55 -8.84
C VAL A 294 28.06 -34.43 -8.26
N ALA A 295 28.52 -34.13 -7.06
CA ALA A 295 29.53 -34.92 -6.37
C ALA A 295 29.01 -36.37 -6.15
N GLY A 296 29.64 -37.34 -6.78
CA GLY A 296 29.25 -38.76 -6.75
C GLY A 296 28.40 -39.24 -7.93
N GLU A 297 27.99 -38.33 -8.82
CA GLU A 297 27.23 -38.66 -10.05
C GLU A 297 27.86 -37.86 -11.23
N PRO A 298 29.02 -38.27 -11.73
CA PRO A 298 29.80 -37.47 -12.70
C PRO A 298 29.09 -37.29 -14.05
N ASP A 299 28.11 -38.11 -14.36
CA ASP A 299 27.39 -38.10 -15.65
C ASP A 299 26.10 -37.26 -15.62
N ILE A 300 25.74 -36.71 -14.45
CA ILE A 300 24.52 -35.92 -14.31
C ILE A 300 24.87 -34.50 -13.93
N SER A 301 24.53 -33.53 -14.80
CA SER A 301 24.67 -32.09 -14.48
C SER A 301 23.77 -31.73 -13.32
N LYS A 302 24.17 -30.70 -12.56
CA LYS A 302 23.37 -30.13 -11.46
C LYS A 302 21.99 -29.65 -11.94
N ALA A 303 21.93 -29.09 -13.14
CA ALA A 303 20.69 -28.62 -13.75
C ALA A 303 19.75 -29.80 -14.04
N LYS A 304 20.24 -30.89 -14.63
CA LYS A 304 19.44 -32.08 -14.88
C LYS A 304 18.94 -32.72 -13.59
N GLN A 305 19.76 -32.83 -12.56
CA GLN A 305 19.30 -33.33 -11.25
C GLN A 305 18.18 -32.43 -10.65
N THR A 306 18.31 -31.11 -10.80
CA THR A 306 17.27 -30.17 -10.39
C THR A 306 15.97 -30.45 -11.13
N GLN A 307 16.04 -30.61 -12.46
CA GLN A 307 14.87 -30.90 -13.29
C GLN A 307 14.19 -32.22 -12.88
N LEU A 308 14.94 -33.30 -12.68
CA LEU A 308 14.39 -34.56 -12.22
C LEU A 308 13.65 -34.47 -10.88
N LYS A 309 14.17 -33.69 -9.95
CA LYS A 309 13.47 -33.42 -8.68
C LYS A 309 12.19 -32.61 -8.87
N MET A 310 12.21 -31.61 -9.73
CA MET A 310 11.02 -30.84 -10.07
C MET A 310 9.95 -31.68 -10.73
N ASP A 311 10.34 -32.53 -11.68
CA ASP A 311 9.44 -33.47 -12.36
C ASP A 311 8.80 -34.47 -11.38
N HIS A 312 9.58 -34.96 -10.40
CA HIS A 312 9.07 -35.87 -9.38
C HIS A 312 7.97 -35.26 -8.50
N TYR A 313 8.07 -33.97 -8.18
CA TYR A 313 7.10 -33.25 -7.34
C TYR A 313 6.17 -32.33 -8.14
N TYR A 314 6.11 -32.45 -9.45
CA TYR A 314 5.44 -31.53 -10.36
C TYR A 314 3.97 -31.30 -9.97
N ASP A 315 3.19 -32.39 -9.82
CA ASP A 315 1.77 -32.29 -9.50
C ASP A 315 1.51 -31.67 -8.13
N GLN A 316 2.35 -32.01 -7.13
CA GLN A 316 2.24 -31.47 -5.79
C GLN A 316 2.56 -29.97 -5.76
N LEU A 317 3.57 -29.52 -6.50
CA LEU A 317 3.96 -28.12 -6.60
C LEU A 317 2.87 -27.26 -7.26
N ILE A 318 2.22 -27.79 -8.29
CA ILE A 318 1.08 -27.14 -8.94
C ILE A 318 -0.15 -27.10 -8.02
N ALA A 319 -0.50 -28.24 -7.42
CA ALA A 319 -1.66 -28.34 -6.54
C ALA A 319 -1.56 -27.36 -5.35
N ASP A 320 -0.35 -27.23 -4.79
CA ASP A 320 -0.06 -26.31 -3.69
C ASP A 320 -0.28 -24.85 -4.09
N LYS A 321 0.24 -24.41 -5.24
CA LYS A 321 0.06 -23.05 -5.75
C LYS A 321 -1.38 -22.76 -6.14
N LYS A 322 -2.09 -23.74 -6.74
CA LYS A 322 -3.53 -23.63 -7.04
C LYS A 322 -4.35 -23.47 -5.76
N ARG A 323 -4.03 -24.24 -4.71
CA ARG A 323 -4.68 -24.14 -3.40
C ARG A 323 -4.51 -22.73 -2.82
N TYR A 324 -3.26 -22.24 -2.80
CA TYR A 324 -2.95 -20.89 -2.32
C TYR A 324 -3.67 -19.80 -3.12
N ALA A 325 -3.58 -19.83 -4.45
CA ALA A 325 -4.26 -18.85 -5.30
C ALA A 325 -5.77 -18.81 -5.02
N LYS A 326 -6.41 -19.98 -4.93
CA LYS A 326 -7.83 -20.10 -4.59
C LYS A 326 -8.14 -19.51 -3.20
N SER A 327 -7.29 -19.74 -2.21
CA SER A 327 -7.51 -19.25 -0.84
C SER A 327 -7.48 -17.73 -0.72
N ILE A 328 -6.78 -17.04 -1.63
CA ILE A 328 -6.66 -15.58 -1.66
C ILE A 328 -7.55 -14.92 -2.73
N GLY A 329 -8.44 -15.68 -3.38
CA GLY A 329 -9.31 -15.19 -4.44
C GLY A 329 -8.55 -14.75 -5.70
N ALA A 330 -7.42 -15.41 -6.02
CA ALA A 330 -6.63 -15.15 -7.21
C ALA A 330 -6.81 -16.25 -8.27
N GLU A 331 -6.66 -15.90 -9.54
CA GLU A 331 -6.48 -16.88 -10.62
C GLU A 331 -5.08 -17.51 -10.51
N PHE A 332 -4.93 -18.77 -10.86
CA PHE A 332 -3.63 -19.43 -10.97
C PHE A 332 -3.30 -19.70 -12.44
N LYS A 333 -2.14 -19.22 -12.90
CA LYS A 333 -1.60 -19.53 -14.24
C LYS A 333 -0.29 -20.27 -14.13
N MET A 334 -0.21 -21.42 -14.80
CA MET A 334 1.02 -22.19 -14.97
C MET A 334 1.50 -22.00 -16.39
N PHE A 335 2.76 -21.60 -16.54
CA PHE A 335 3.41 -21.46 -17.84
C PHE A 335 4.44 -22.56 -18.05
N GLU A 336 4.38 -23.15 -19.21
CA GLU A 336 5.25 -24.23 -19.66
C GLU A 336 5.77 -23.90 -21.06
N ARG A 337 6.52 -24.82 -21.65
CA ARG A 337 7.03 -24.69 -23.01
C ARG A 337 5.86 -24.64 -24.00
N ASP A 338 5.70 -23.52 -24.68
CA ASP A 338 4.65 -23.27 -25.67
C ASP A 338 5.20 -22.42 -26.84
N ALA A 339 4.35 -22.11 -27.82
CA ALA A 339 4.74 -21.31 -28.98
C ALA A 339 5.25 -19.91 -28.60
N MET A 340 4.68 -19.30 -27.55
CA MET A 340 5.11 -17.96 -27.08
C MET A 340 6.52 -18.03 -26.48
N TYR A 341 6.82 -19.09 -25.72
CA TYR A 341 8.17 -19.30 -25.20
C TYR A 341 9.17 -19.56 -26.33
N GLU A 342 8.81 -20.39 -27.34
CA GLU A 342 9.69 -20.67 -28.47
C GLU A 342 10.04 -19.41 -29.28
N ASP A 343 9.08 -18.50 -29.45
CA ASP A 343 9.33 -17.22 -30.12
C ASP A 343 10.21 -16.30 -29.25
N PHE A 344 10.02 -16.32 -27.93
CA PHE A 344 10.88 -15.61 -27.00
C PHE A 344 12.31 -16.18 -26.99
N LEU A 345 12.48 -17.51 -26.97
CA LEU A 345 13.77 -18.18 -27.05
C LEU A 345 14.52 -17.84 -28.34
N LYS A 346 13.84 -17.80 -29.50
CA LYS A 346 14.45 -17.38 -30.79
C LYS A 346 14.95 -15.93 -30.73
N LYS A 347 14.20 -15.05 -30.08
CA LYS A 347 14.57 -13.62 -29.94
C LYS A 347 15.87 -13.45 -29.15
N TYR A 348 16.11 -14.31 -28.15
CA TYR A 348 17.27 -14.26 -27.25
C TYR A 348 18.21 -15.47 -27.46
N SER A 349 18.32 -15.96 -28.69
CA SER A 349 19.10 -17.15 -29.06
C SER A 349 20.61 -17.08 -28.80
N ASN A 350 21.12 -15.89 -28.48
CA ASN A 350 22.52 -15.67 -28.07
C ASN A 350 22.77 -15.93 -26.58
N MET A 351 21.73 -16.24 -25.80
CA MET A 351 21.82 -16.56 -24.37
C MET A 351 21.67 -18.05 -24.14
N SER A 352 22.11 -18.52 -22.96
CA SER A 352 21.77 -19.87 -22.52
C SER A 352 20.26 -20.00 -22.34
N GLU A 353 19.73 -21.21 -22.58
CA GLU A 353 18.29 -21.45 -22.36
C GLU A 353 17.89 -21.20 -20.91
N TYR A 354 18.78 -21.48 -19.96
CA TYR A 354 18.57 -21.18 -18.54
C TYR A 354 18.40 -19.68 -18.27
N ASP A 355 19.24 -18.83 -18.85
CA ASP A 355 19.12 -17.37 -18.70
C ASP A 355 17.87 -16.85 -19.40
N THR A 356 17.54 -17.41 -20.56
CA THR A 356 16.33 -17.09 -21.31
C THR A 356 15.06 -17.42 -20.52
N ILE A 357 15.00 -18.55 -19.82
CA ILE A 357 13.89 -18.92 -18.91
C ILE A 357 13.75 -17.86 -17.80
N ASN A 358 14.87 -17.42 -17.23
CA ASN A 358 14.87 -16.43 -16.15
C ASN A 358 14.45 -15.02 -16.63
N LEU A 359 14.71 -14.68 -17.89
CA LEU A 359 14.15 -13.47 -18.50
C LEU A 359 12.67 -13.63 -18.85
N TYR A 360 12.28 -14.81 -19.34
CA TYR A 360 10.90 -15.11 -19.71
C TYR A 360 9.93 -14.96 -18.54
N LYS A 361 10.34 -15.31 -17.32
CA LYS A 361 9.50 -15.07 -16.14
C LYS A 361 9.16 -13.59 -15.92
N ILE A 362 10.10 -12.68 -16.22
CA ILE A 362 9.87 -11.23 -16.11
C ILE A 362 9.02 -10.74 -17.30
N PHE A 363 9.20 -11.30 -18.50
CA PHE A 363 8.32 -11.05 -19.62
C PHE A 363 6.86 -11.40 -19.33
N LEU A 364 6.62 -12.55 -18.71
CA LEU A 364 5.29 -12.96 -18.26
C LEU A 364 4.73 -12.02 -17.18
N LEU A 365 5.59 -11.53 -16.27
CA LEU A 365 5.20 -10.55 -15.25
C LEU A 365 4.66 -9.27 -15.90
N GLU A 366 5.38 -8.71 -16.89
CA GLU A 366 4.92 -7.51 -17.61
C GLU A 366 3.66 -7.80 -18.43
N LYS A 367 3.59 -8.94 -19.11
CA LYS A 367 2.40 -9.33 -19.89
C LYS A 367 1.16 -9.46 -19.01
N LEU A 368 1.27 -10.10 -17.83
CA LEU A 368 0.16 -10.24 -16.89
C LEU A 368 -0.25 -8.91 -16.26
N ALA A 369 0.64 -7.92 -16.22
CA ALA A 369 0.32 -6.59 -15.76
C ALA A 369 -0.65 -5.82 -16.69
N ASP A 370 -0.88 -6.29 -17.91
CA ASP A 370 -1.93 -5.77 -18.79
C ASP A 370 -3.31 -6.36 -18.51
N GLU A 371 -3.36 -7.53 -17.85
CA GLU A 371 -4.60 -8.28 -17.61
C GLU A 371 -5.08 -8.19 -16.16
N TYR A 372 -4.16 -8.06 -15.19
CA TYR A 372 -4.43 -8.13 -13.75
C TYR A 372 -3.92 -6.91 -13.00
N ASP A 373 -4.63 -6.53 -11.94
CA ASP A 373 -4.24 -5.41 -11.07
C ASP A 373 -3.10 -5.78 -10.11
N LEU A 374 -3.09 -7.03 -9.62
CA LEU A 374 -2.13 -7.54 -8.63
C LEU A 374 -1.56 -8.88 -9.10
N ILE A 375 -0.25 -8.97 -9.14
CA ILE A 375 0.46 -10.12 -9.67
C ILE A 375 1.44 -10.67 -8.63
N LEU A 376 1.42 -11.98 -8.41
CA LEU A 376 2.36 -12.73 -7.61
C LEU A 376 3.06 -13.78 -8.47
N TYR A 377 4.36 -13.63 -8.65
CA TYR A 377 5.21 -14.66 -9.18
C TYR A 377 5.76 -15.53 -8.07
N LEU A 378 5.73 -16.83 -8.27
CA LEU A 378 6.37 -17.83 -7.40
C LEU A 378 7.24 -18.76 -8.25
N ASP A 379 8.54 -18.86 -7.95
CA ASP A 379 9.39 -19.88 -8.54
C ASP A 379 8.76 -21.28 -8.34
N PHE A 380 9.02 -22.19 -9.26
CA PHE A 380 8.34 -23.48 -9.24
C PHE A 380 8.64 -24.29 -7.97
N ASP A 381 9.81 -24.13 -7.39
CA ASP A 381 10.25 -24.75 -6.13
C ASP A 381 9.87 -23.97 -4.85
N VAL A 382 8.97 -23.01 -4.95
CA VAL A 382 8.37 -22.34 -3.79
C VAL A 382 7.16 -23.14 -3.31
N TYR A 383 7.17 -23.51 -2.03
CA TYR A 383 6.07 -24.15 -1.31
C TYR A 383 5.22 -23.11 -0.60
N CYS A 384 3.91 -23.11 -0.86
CA CYS A 384 2.93 -22.23 -0.21
C CYS A 384 2.44 -22.91 1.08
N ARG A 385 3.10 -22.62 2.20
CA ARG A 385 2.83 -23.31 3.46
C ARG A 385 1.56 -22.81 4.16
N ARG A 386 1.24 -21.50 4.02
CA ARG A 386 0.09 -20.88 4.68
C ARG A 386 -0.77 -20.10 3.70
N ASP A 387 -2.07 -20.07 3.97
CA ASP A 387 -3.08 -19.40 3.14
C ASP A 387 -3.33 -17.94 3.57
N ILE A 388 -2.26 -17.16 3.73
CA ILE A 388 -2.34 -15.74 4.08
C ILE A 388 -2.23 -14.91 2.80
N ASP A 389 -3.23 -14.08 2.53
CA ASP A 389 -3.25 -13.20 1.35
C ASP A 389 -2.15 -12.14 1.44
N ILE A 390 -1.12 -12.29 0.62
CA ILE A 390 0.01 -11.36 0.54
C ILE A 390 -0.46 -9.96 0.14
N PHE A 391 -1.41 -9.84 -0.78
CA PHE A 391 -1.86 -8.55 -1.30
C PHE A 391 -2.65 -7.73 -0.28
N ASN A 392 -3.41 -8.40 0.59
CA ASN A 392 -4.15 -7.74 1.66
C ASN A 392 -3.31 -7.49 2.92
N THR A 393 -2.20 -8.23 3.07
CA THR A 393 -1.37 -8.14 4.29
C THR A 393 -0.23 -7.15 4.14
N ILE A 394 0.37 -7.06 2.94
CA ILE A 394 1.45 -6.10 2.67
C ILE A 394 1.09 -5.21 1.48
N ASN A 395 1.49 -3.95 1.56
CA ASN A 395 1.18 -2.97 0.51
C ASN A 395 1.93 -3.30 -0.79
N CYS A 396 1.27 -4.02 -1.71
CA CYS A 396 1.76 -4.30 -3.07
C CYS A 396 1.32 -3.22 -4.08
N ASP A 397 0.38 -2.34 -3.72
CA ASP A 397 -0.12 -1.28 -4.60
C ASP A 397 0.91 -0.21 -4.90
N ASN A 398 1.65 0.16 -3.86
CA ASN A 398 2.62 1.26 -3.93
C ASN A 398 4.07 0.79 -3.88
N PHE A 399 4.30 -0.52 -3.69
CA PHE A 399 5.65 -1.07 -3.61
C PHE A 399 5.74 -2.41 -4.32
N LEU A 400 6.75 -2.55 -5.15
CA LEU A 400 7.21 -3.86 -5.60
C LEU A 400 7.83 -4.60 -4.40
N ARG A 401 7.39 -5.81 -4.15
CA ARG A 401 7.82 -6.66 -3.04
C ARG A 401 8.66 -7.83 -3.55
N CYS A 402 9.91 -7.83 -3.16
CA CYS A 402 10.86 -8.88 -3.50
C CYS A 402 11.90 -8.96 -2.38
N PHE A 403 12.50 -10.13 -2.15
CA PHE A 403 13.62 -10.21 -1.21
C PHE A 403 14.88 -9.57 -1.82
N PHE A 404 15.59 -8.78 -1.05
CA PHE A 404 16.89 -8.27 -1.46
C PHE A 404 17.89 -8.22 -0.29
N SER A 405 19.17 -8.33 -0.64
CA SER A 405 20.31 -8.15 0.26
C SER A 405 21.06 -6.85 -0.06
N THR A 406 21.55 -6.20 0.98
CA THR A 406 22.40 -5.01 0.88
C THR A 406 23.88 -5.41 1.01
N LYS A 407 24.79 -4.50 0.74
CA LYS A 407 26.23 -4.67 0.96
C LYS A 407 26.55 -5.22 2.36
N ALA A 408 25.90 -4.69 3.38
CA ALA A 408 26.09 -5.12 4.78
C ALA A 408 25.67 -6.58 5.01
N ASN A 409 24.52 -6.98 4.47
CA ASN A 409 24.00 -8.35 4.59
C ASN A 409 24.86 -9.37 3.87
N LEU A 410 25.49 -8.98 2.77
CA LEU A 410 26.37 -9.83 1.98
C LEU A 410 27.80 -9.92 2.58
N ASN A 411 28.07 -9.15 3.63
CA ASN A 411 29.41 -9.06 4.25
C ASN A 411 30.53 -8.73 3.22
N ILE A 412 30.19 -7.90 2.23
CA ILE A 412 31.13 -7.50 1.18
C ILE A 412 32.20 -6.63 1.79
N LYS A 413 33.41 -7.17 1.88
CA LYS A 413 34.59 -6.44 2.35
C LYS A 413 35.19 -5.62 1.20
N ASN A 414 35.53 -4.37 1.46
CA ASN A 414 36.19 -3.47 0.49
C ASN A 414 37.61 -3.86 0.12
N THR A 415 38.05 -5.10 0.36
CA THR A 415 39.44 -5.52 0.18
C THR A 415 39.57 -6.51 -0.98
N ILE A 416 40.32 -6.11 -1.96
CA ILE A 416 40.71 -6.84 -3.20
C ILE A 416 41.15 -8.29 -2.93
N THR A 417 41.72 -8.57 -1.77
CA THR A 417 42.24 -9.88 -1.38
C THR A 417 41.16 -10.97 -1.19
N TYR A 418 39.93 -10.57 -0.91
CA TYR A 418 38.83 -11.52 -0.71
C TYR A 418 38.26 -12.05 -2.04
N TYR A 419 38.33 -11.24 -3.09
CA TYR A 419 37.77 -11.57 -4.39
C TYR A 419 38.61 -12.57 -5.21
N SER A 420 39.89 -12.67 -4.94
CA SER A 420 40.80 -13.54 -5.72
C SER A 420 40.42 -15.02 -5.64
N ASN A 421 39.68 -15.45 -4.61
CA ASN A 421 39.36 -16.86 -4.35
C ASN A 421 37.89 -17.26 -4.64
N PHE A 422 36.97 -16.33 -4.78
CA PHE A 422 35.52 -16.63 -4.78
C PHE A 422 34.78 -16.24 -6.05
N VAL A 423 35.27 -15.26 -6.82
CA VAL A 423 34.51 -14.70 -7.92
C VAL A 423 34.91 -15.40 -9.23
N LYS A 424 34.34 -16.56 -9.48
CA LYS A 424 34.43 -17.23 -10.79
C LYS A 424 33.13 -17.13 -11.61
N ASP A 425 32.00 -16.80 -10.96
CA ASP A 425 30.66 -16.84 -11.56
C ASP A 425 29.93 -15.52 -11.31
N PHE A 426 29.45 -14.89 -12.39
CA PHE A 426 28.65 -13.65 -12.34
C PHE A 426 27.32 -13.83 -11.58
N ARG A 427 26.82 -15.06 -11.44
CA ARG A 427 25.59 -15.42 -10.70
C ARG A 427 25.77 -15.48 -9.19
N HIS A 428 27.03 -15.38 -8.68
CA HIS A 428 27.26 -15.34 -7.25
C HIS A 428 26.73 -14.02 -6.64
N PRO A 429 26.10 -14.02 -5.45
CA PRO A 429 25.52 -12.80 -4.86
C PRO A 429 26.46 -11.59 -4.77
N GLU A 430 27.75 -11.83 -4.49
CA GLU A 430 28.75 -10.75 -4.45
C GLU A 430 29.04 -10.18 -5.84
N SER A 431 29.09 -11.04 -6.86
CA SER A 431 29.25 -10.60 -8.26
C SER A 431 28.02 -9.79 -8.71
N LYS A 432 26.82 -10.26 -8.43
CA LYS A 432 25.57 -9.53 -8.71
C LYS A 432 25.56 -8.14 -8.07
N TYR A 433 26.04 -8.02 -6.83
CA TYR A 433 26.17 -6.71 -6.21
C TYR A 433 27.08 -5.78 -7.03
N TRP A 434 28.27 -6.26 -7.42
CA TRP A 434 29.21 -5.46 -8.18
C TRP A 434 28.75 -5.20 -9.61
N ASN A 435 28.03 -6.13 -10.23
CA ASN A 435 27.42 -5.93 -11.54
C ASN A 435 26.35 -4.83 -11.49
N THR A 436 25.49 -4.85 -10.48
CA THR A 436 24.51 -3.76 -10.27
C THR A 436 25.21 -2.44 -9.97
N HIS A 437 26.25 -2.44 -9.13
CA HIS A 437 27.03 -1.26 -8.82
C HIS A 437 27.68 -0.66 -10.06
N ALA A 438 28.21 -1.49 -10.96
CA ALA A 438 28.85 -1.04 -12.19
C ALA A 438 27.84 -0.40 -13.15
N LEU A 439 26.67 -1.03 -13.38
CA LEU A 439 25.60 -0.47 -14.19
C LEU A 439 25.12 0.88 -13.66
N LEU A 440 24.93 1.01 -12.34
CA LEU A 440 24.53 2.28 -11.73
C LEU A 440 25.62 3.36 -11.90
N SER A 441 26.90 2.98 -11.77
CA SER A 441 28.01 3.90 -11.96
C SER A 441 28.08 4.43 -13.39
N GLU A 442 27.86 3.58 -14.39
CA GLU A 442 27.86 3.94 -15.80
C GLU A 442 26.76 4.94 -16.13
N GLU A 443 25.60 4.76 -15.56
CA GLU A 443 24.46 5.69 -15.69
C GLU A 443 24.58 6.94 -14.79
N GLY A 444 25.67 7.11 -14.04
CA GLY A 444 25.85 8.23 -13.11
C GLY A 444 24.87 8.25 -11.94
N LEU A 445 24.31 7.09 -11.58
CA LEU A 445 23.38 6.92 -10.48
C LEU A 445 24.10 6.63 -9.15
N ASP A 446 23.40 6.77 -8.02
CA ASP A 446 23.95 6.50 -6.70
C ASP A 446 24.26 5.01 -6.51
N THR A 447 25.54 4.67 -6.55
CA THR A 447 26.01 3.29 -6.39
C THR A 447 25.82 2.73 -4.97
N SER A 448 25.55 3.57 -3.96
CA SER A 448 25.21 3.12 -2.60
C SER A 448 23.86 2.39 -2.55
N GLU A 449 23.01 2.60 -3.55
CA GLU A 449 21.74 1.92 -3.74
C GLU A 449 21.86 0.51 -4.34
N ALA A 450 23.05 0.06 -4.73
CA ALA A 450 23.23 -1.30 -5.26
C ALA A 450 22.71 -2.36 -4.29
N ARG A 451 21.90 -3.28 -4.81
CA ARG A 451 21.22 -4.38 -4.08
C ARG A 451 21.34 -5.67 -4.87
N VAL A 452 21.17 -6.78 -4.19
CA VAL A 452 21.05 -8.09 -4.82
C VAL A 452 19.65 -8.61 -4.55
N PHE A 453 18.82 -8.64 -5.57
CA PHE A 453 17.46 -9.17 -5.48
C PHE A 453 17.46 -10.68 -5.67
N ASN A 454 16.51 -11.35 -5.05
CA ASN A 454 16.16 -12.74 -5.36
C ASN A 454 14.77 -12.75 -5.96
N THR A 455 14.67 -13.03 -7.24
CA THR A 455 13.44 -12.96 -8.03
C THR A 455 12.57 -14.22 -7.93
N GLY A 456 12.81 -15.09 -6.97
CA GLY A 456 12.01 -16.31 -6.75
C GLY A 456 10.58 -16.05 -6.25
N ILE A 457 10.36 -14.86 -5.63
CA ILE A 457 9.03 -14.37 -5.26
C ILE A 457 8.97 -12.88 -5.56
N ILE A 458 8.02 -12.49 -6.41
CA ILE A 458 7.76 -11.09 -6.77
C ILE A 458 6.27 -10.82 -6.60
N ALA A 459 5.91 -9.86 -5.77
CA ALA A 459 4.52 -9.41 -5.61
C ALA A 459 4.43 -7.90 -5.85
N ALA A 460 3.54 -7.48 -6.74
CA ALA A 460 3.39 -6.07 -7.09
C ALA A 460 2.04 -5.79 -7.77
N SER A 461 1.65 -4.52 -7.81
CA SER A 461 0.59 -4.06 -8.70
C SER A 461 1.08 -3.92 -10.14
N SER A 462 0.15 -3.99 -11.10
CA SER A 462 0.42 -3.74 -12.51
C SER A 462 1.15 -2.41 -12.74
N LYS A 463 0.79 -1.37 -11.97
CA LYS A 463 1.47 -0.07 -12.03
C LYS A 463 2.96 -0.17 -11.68
N MET A 464 3.30 -0.88 -10.61
CA MET A 464 4.71 -1.05 -10.20
C MET A 464 5.51 -1.87 -11.20
N ILE A 465 4.90 -2.91 -11.77
CA ILE A 465 5.53 -3.75 -12.80
C ILE A 465 5.78 -2.94 -14.07
N LYS A 466 4.79 -2.19 -14.55
CA LYS A 466 4.95 -1.34 -15.75
C LYS A 466 6.00 -0.24 -15.55
N SER A 467 6.13 0.30 -14.34
CA SER A 467 7.18 1.29 -14.06
C SER A 467 8.59 0.69 -14.07
N LEU A 468 8.73 -0.64 -13.98
CA LEU A 468 10.01 -1.32 -14.10
C LEU A 468 10.62 -1.17 -15.50
N ASN A 469 9.78 -1.13 -16.55
CA ASN A 469 10.21 -1.02 -17.96
C ASN A 469 11.38 -1.96 -18.30
N PHE A 470 11.27 -3.21 -17.87
CA PHE A 470 12.40 -4.15 -17.88
C PHE A 470 12.94 -4.41 -19.29
N PHE A 471 12.04 -4.57 -20.26
CA PHE A 471 12.39 -4.89 -21.64
C PHE A 471 12.56 -3.66 -22.54
N GLY A 472 12.27 -2.44 -22.06
CA GLY A 472 12.30 -1.23 -22.88
C GLY A 472 13.67 -0.94 -23.50
N ASP A 473 14.73 -1.15 -22.74
CA ASP A 473 16.14 -0.93 -23.10
C ASP A 473 17.04 -2.10 -22.62
N LEU A 474 16.48 -3.32 -22.60
CA LEU A 474 17.21 -4.52 -22.15
C LEU A 474 18.48 -4.74 -22.98
N THR A 475 18.41 -4.56 -24.29
CA THR A 475 19.56 -4.74 -25.20
C THR A 475 20.70 -3.79 -24.85
N ASP A 476 20.38 -2.52 -24.59
CA ASP A 476 21.37 -1.50 -24.23
C ASP A 476 22.00 -1.82 -22.88
N THR A 477 21.20 -2.30 -21.90
CA THR A 477 21.71 -2.74 -20.59
C THR A 477 22.66 -3.93 -20.70
N ILE A 478 22.36 -4.89 -21.58
CA ILE A 478 23.21 -6.06 -21.85
C ILE A 478 24.51 -5.62 -22.54
N GLN A 479 24.41 -4.73 -23.51
CA GLN A 479 25.57 -4.17 -24.20
C GLN A 479 26.48 -3.42 -23.23
N MET A 480 25.92 -2.53 -22.42
CA MET A 480 26.66 -1.80 -21.37
C MET A 480 27.43 -2.75 -20.45
N MET A 481 26.84 -3.84 -19.98
CA MET A 481 27.53 -4.82 -19.14
C MET A 481 28.66 -5.53 -19.90
N THR A 482 28.48 -5.80 -21.18
CA THR A 482 29.50 -6.40 -22.04
C THR A 482 30.69 -5.46 -22.23
N GLU A 483 30.44 -4.19 -22.51
CA GLU A 483 31.46 -3.15 -22.64
C GLU A 483 32.23 -2.97 -21.31
N LEU A 484 31.52 -2.89 -20.17
CA LEU A 484 32.16 -2.80 -18.85
C LEU A 484 33.08 -3.99 -18.55
N LYS A 485 32.74 -5.18 -19.04
CA LYS A 485 33.58 -6.37 -18.86
C LYS A 485 34.87 -6.32 -19.70
N GLU A 486 34.79 -5.75 -20.88
CA GLU A 486 35.85 -5.69 -21.87
C GLU A 486 36.70 -4.39 -21.77
N ASP A 487 36.32 -3.44 -20.92
CA ASP A 487 36.98 -2.15 -20.77
C ASP A 487 38.40 -2.32 -20.20
N ASP A 488 39.40 -1.93 -20.96
CA ASP A 488 40.81 -1.97 -20.57
C ASP A 488 41.18 -0.93 -19.50
N VAL A 489 40.34 0.09 -19.29
CA VAL A 489 40.57 1.21 -18.35
C VAL A 489 39.56 1.20 -17.19
N SER A 490 39.03 0.03 -16.88
CA SER A 490 38.02 -0.13 -15.85
C SER A 490 38.47 0.42 -14.49
N MET A 491 37.59 1.15 -13.82
CA MET A 491 37.79 1.58 -12.44
C MET A 491 37.71 0.42 -11.42
N TYR A 492 37.27 -0.75 -11.85
CA TYR A 492 37.14 -1.95 -11.01
C TYR A 492 38.40 -2.80 -11.07
N PRO A 493 38.79 -3.42 -9.94
CA PRO A 493 39.88 -4.39 -9.93
C PRO A 493 39.64 -5.51 -10.96
N PRO A 494 40.69 -6.00 -11.63
CA PRO A 494 40.54 -7.02 -12.68
C PRO A 494 39.80 -8.28 -12.24
N GLN A 495 39.87 -8.62 -10.95
CA GLN A 495 39.17 -9.79 -10.39
C GLN A 495 37.65 -9.59 -10.34
N ILE A 496 37.20 -8.35 -10.06
CA ILE A 496 35.78 -7.98 -10.07
C ILE A 496 35.30 -7.88 -11.52
N GLN A 497 36.05 -7.19 -12.37
CA GLN A 497 35.71 -7.02 -13.76
C GLN A 497 35.57 -8.35 -14.51
N LYS A 498 36.43 -9.33 -14.25
CA LYS A 498 36.33 -10.69 -14.83
C LYS A 498 35.04 -11.41 -14.45
N ALA A 499 34.42 -11.05 -13.34
CA ALA A 499 33.16 -11.59 -12.89
C ALA A 499 31.96 -10.80 -13.40
N PHE A 500 32.17 -9.75 -14.20
CA PHE A 500 31.08 -9.01 -14.81
C PHE A 500 30.30 -9.92 -15.77
N GLY A 501 29.00 -9.77 -15.70
CA GLY A 501 28.04 -10.47 -16.48
C GLY A 501 26.63 -10.09 -16.03
N TYR A 502 25.66 -10.57 -16.72
CA TYR A 502 24.27 -10.25 -16.44
C TYR A 502 23.42 -11.49 -16.27
N ASP A 503 22.49 -11.40 -15.37
CA ASP A 503 21.35 -12.30 -15.23
C ASP A 503 20.10 -11.48 -14.98
N ASN A 504 18.96 -12.14 -14.91
CA ASN A 504 17.70 -11.47 -14.66
C ASN A 504 17.68 -10.70 -13.34
N GLU A 505 18.37 -11.16 -12.29
CA GLU A 505 18.39 -10.52 -10.96
C GLU A 505 19.23 -9.24 -10.94
N THR A 506 20.38 -9.25 -11.64
CA THR A 506 21.23 -8.06 -11.82
C THR A 506 20.50 -6.98 -12.62
N ILE A 507 19.88 -7.35 -13.75
CA ILE A 507 19.12 -6.41 -14.59
C ILE A 507 17.90 -5.90 -13.81
N PHE A 508 17.20 -6.76 -13.08
CA PHE A 508 16.05 -6.38 -12.28
C PHE A 508 16.43 -5.36 -11.19
N ALA A 509 17.55 -5.58 -10.50
CA ALA A 509 18.08 -4.66 -9.51
C ALA A 509 18.39 -3.28 -10.12
N PHE A 510 19.09 -3.27 -11.25
CA PHE A 510 19.42 -2.05 -11.97
C PHE A 510 18.17 -1.29 -12.40
N LYS A 511 17.20 -1.96 -13.05
CA LYS A 511 15.96 -1.34 -13.51
C LYS A 511 15.10 -0.76 -12.41
N ILE A 512 15.02 -1.42 -11.26
CA ILE A 512 14.30 -0.88 -10.09
C ILE A 512 14.88 0.49 -9.70
N ILE A 513 16.19 0.61 -9.65
CA ILE A 513 16.87 1.83 -9.20
C ILE A 513 16.85 2.89 -10.31
N ALA A 514 17.24 2.52 -11.52
CA ALA A 514 17.30 3.43 -12.65
C ALA A 514 15.93 4.04 -13.00
N ASN A 515 14.86 3.27 -12.91
CA ASN A 515 13.50 3.73 -13.19
C ASN A 515 12.76 4.24 -11.93
N ASN A 516 13.47 4.42 -10.81
CA ASN A 516 12.93 4.93 -9.55
C ASN A 516 11.65 4.20 -9.11
N VAL A 517 11.63 2.87 -9.26
CA VAL A 517 10.51 2.03 -8.85
C VAL A 517 10.47 1.94 -7.33
N ASN A 518 9.35 2.23 -6.73
CA ASN A 518 9.18 2.03 -5.29
C ASN A 518 9.24 0.54 -4.95
N TYR A 519 10.14 0.15 -4.05
CA TYR A 519 10.28 -1.24 -3.62
C TYR A 519 10.45 -1.37 -2.10
N LYS A 520 10.09 -2.52 -1.57
CA LYS A 520 10.34 -2.89 -0.16
C LYS A 520 10.71 -4.36 -0.05
N ASN A 521 11.55 -4.68 0.92
CA ASN A 521 11.99 -6.04 1.17
C ASN A 521 10.82 -6.93 1.60
N LEU A 522 10.75 -8.14 1.04
CA LEU A 522 9.98 -9.22 1.62
C LEU A 522 10.74 -9.74 2.85
N ASN A 523 10.05 -9.83 3.99
CA ASN A 523 10.64 -10.43 5.18
C ASN A 523 11.06 -11.89 4.88
N ASP A 524 12.35 -12.16 5.03
CA ASP A 524 12.99 -13.46 4.71
C ASP A 524 12.59 -14.60 5.67
N LYS A 525 11.96 -14.29 6.79
CA LYS A 525 11.46 -15.28 7.75
C LYS A 525 9.98 -15.60 7.57
N ILE A 526 9.17 -14.63 7.13
CA ILE A 526 7.71 -14.76 7.02
C ILE A 526 7.28 -14.99 5.57
N TRP A 527 7.72 -14.10 4.65
CA TRP A 527 7.21 -14.08 3.28
C TRP A 527 8.10 -14.78 2.27
N HIS A 528 9.39 -14.94 2.54
CA HIS A 528 10.34 -15.56 1.63
C HIS A 528 11.40 -16.36 2.40
N TYR A 529 10.97 -17.37 3.15
CA TYR A 529 11.93 -18.22 3.85
C TYR A 529 12.71 -19.06 2.84
N ARG A 530 14.02 -18.81 2.74
CA ARG A 530 14.91 -19.50 1.82
C ARG A 530 15.56 -20.67 2.54
N HIS A 531 15.18 -21.87 2.15
CA HIS A 531 15.75 -23.07 2.72
C HIS A 531 17.03 -23.49 1.98
N TYR A 532 18.14 -23.43 2.69
CA TYR A 532 19.45 -23.86 2.21
C TYR A 532 19.85 -25.19 2.84
N ASN A 533 20.65 -25.98 2.12
CA ASN A 533 21.24 -27.20 2.65
C ASN A 533 22.45 -26.88 3.54
N ASN A 534 22.20 -26.25 4.69
CA ASN A 534 23.25 -25.82 5.62
C ASN A 534 23.71 -26.93 6.60
N VAL A 535 23.54 -28.20 6.28
CA VAL A 535 24.17 -29.26 7.08
C VAL A 535 25.67 -29.12 6.91
N ALA A 536 26.28 -28.52 7.93
CA ALA A 536 27.66 -28.09 7.96
C ALA A 536 28.62 -29.16 7.43
N VAL A 537 29.61 -28.66 6.72
CA VAL A 537 30.69 -29.36 6.05
C VAL A 537 31.52 -30.33 6.96
N GLY A 538 31.33 -30.29 8.30
CA GLY A 538 31.94 -31.24 9.24
C GLY A 538 31.44 -32.69 9.14
N SER A 539 30.43 -32.94 8.30
CA SER A 539 29.75 -34.24 8.21
C SER A 539 30.16 -35.10 7.01
N LYS A 540 31.33 -34.87 6.39
CA LYS A 540 31.77 -35.70 5.25
C LYS A 540 31.70 -37.23 5.53
N ASN A 541 31.80 -37.64 6.79
CA ASN A 541 31.79 -39.04 7.21
C ASN A 541 30.44 -39.52 7.77
N LEU A 542 29.38 -38.71 7.78
CA LEU A 542 28.07 -39.13 8.26
C LEU A 542 27.31 -39.88 7.16
N GLN A 543 26.67 -40.99 7.53
CA GLN A 543 25.78 -41.72 6.63
C GLN A 543 24.62 -40.81 6.17
N ASP A 544 24.16 -40.95 4.93
CA ASP A 544 23.13 -40.11 4.34
C ASP A 544 21.80 -40.15 5.12
N LYS A 545 21.48 -41.26 5.74
CA LYS A 545 20.32 -41.40 6.62
C LYS A 545 20.38 -40.45 7.83
N VAL A 546 21.57 -40.27 8.42
CA VAL A 546 21.79 -39.35 9.55
C VAL A 546 21.73 -37.89 9.08
N LYS A 547 22.36 -37.58 7.94
CA LYS A 547 22.29 -36.25 7.33
C LYS A 547 20.83 -35.83 7.06
N ASN A 548 20.03 -36.74 6.49
CA ASN A 548 18.63 -36.49 6.19
C ASN A 548 17.77 -36.32 7.45
N SER A 549 18.08 -37.03 8.53
CA SER A 549 17.42 -36.86 9.83
C SER A 549 17.71 -35.44 10.41
N ILE A 550 18.97 -35.01 10.40
CA ILE A 550 19.39 -33.68 10.86
C ILE A 550 18.71 -32.57 10.05
N ARG A 551 18.69 -32.73 8.72
CA ARG A 551 18.00 -31.76 7.82
C ARG A 551 16.52 -31.63 8.14
N LYS A 552 15.86 -32.76 8.35
CA LYS A 552 14.42 -32.80 8.68
C LYS A 552 14.11 -32.10 10.01
N GLU A 553 14.93 -32.32 11.03
CA GLU A 553 14.74 -31.67 12.33
C GLU A 553 15.07 -30.17 12.25
N ALA A 554 16.11 -29.77 11.53
CA ALA A 554 16.44 -28.36 11.29
C ALA A 554 15.30 -27.63 10.55
N TYR A 555 14.72 -28.27 9.52
CA TYR A 555 13.56 -27.74 8.81
C TYR A 555 12.36 -27.57 9.73
N LYS A 556 12.01 -28.58 10.53
CA LYS A 556 10.91 -28.50 11.49
C LYS A 556 11.11 -27.37 12.51
N GLY A 557 12.34 -27.25 13.03
CA GLY A 557 12.69 -26.18 13.96
C GLY A 557 12.46 -24.80 13.35
N ALA A 558 12.95 -24.57 12.13
CA ALA A 558 12.76 -23.33 11.40
C ALA A 558 11.27 -23.04 11.09
N MET A 559 10.49 -24.07 10.75
CA MET A 559 9.05 -23.92 10.51
C MET A 559 8.28 -23.57 11.81
N ALA A 560 8.72 -24.08 12.95
CA ALA A 560 8.13 -23.76 14.24
C ALA A 560 8.53 -22.36 14.73
N GLU A 561 9.77 -21.94 14.47
CA GLU A 561 10.28 -20.62 14.90
C GLU A 561 9.73 -19.47 14.06
N HIS A 562 9.67 -19.61 12.75
CA HIS A 562 9.38 -18.50 11.84
C HIS A 562 7.97 -18.55 11.26
N ASP A 563 7.32 -19.71 11.24
CA ASP A 563 5.97 -19.94 10.70
C ASP A 563 5.74 -19.27 9.32
N PRO A 564 6.63 -19.50 8.32
CA PRO A 564 6.62 -18.76 7.06
C PRO A 564 5.39 -19.06 6.20
N VAL A 565 5.00 -18.07 5.39
CA VAL A 565 3.95 -18.22 4.37
C VAL A 565 4.50 -18.98 3.17
N PHE A 566 5.67 -18.59 2.68
CA PHE A 566 6.35 -19.24 1.56
C PHE A 566 7.70 -19.80 1.98
N VAL A 567 7.99 -21.02 1.52
CA VAL A 567 9.29 -21.68 1.68
C VAL A 567 9.88 -21.90 0.30
N HIS A 568 10.98 -21.23 0.00
CA HIS A 568 11.73 -21.39 -1.24
C HIS A 568 12.85 -22.41 -1.06
N PHE A 569 12.74 -23.56 -1.69
CA PHE A 569 13.71 -24.64 -1.59
C PHE A 569 14.90 -24.42 -2.54
N ILE A 570 15.78 -23.48 -2.20
CA ILE A 570 16.98 -23.16 -3.01
C ILE A 570 17.82 -24.42 -3.29
N SER A 571 17.90 -25.34 -2.33
CA SER A 571 18.62 -26.62 -2.45
C SER A 571 17.77 -27.78 -2.99
N LYS A 572 16.54 -27.52 -3.45
CA LYS A 572 15.62 -28.51 -4.04
C LYS A 572 15.34 -29.72 -3.13
N GLN A 573 15.26 -29.49 -1.82
CA GLN A 573 14.90 -30.52 -0.83
C GLN A 573 13.38 -30.59 -0.62
N LEU A 574 12.65 -30.80 -1.71
CA LEU A 574 11.18 -30.79 -1.76
C LEU A 574 10.56 -31.92 -0.91
N GLU A 575 11.29 -33.00 -0.67
CA GLU A 575 10.89 -34.09 0.22
C GLU A 575 10.63 -33.66 1.68
N LEU A 576 11.05 -32.47 2.06
CA LEU A 576 10.76 -31.92 3.38
C LEU A 576 9.33 -31.37 3.48
N ALA A 577 8.78 -30.89 2.39
CA ALA A 577 7.41 -30.36 2.31
C ALA A 577 6.40 -31.42 1.88
N TYR A 578 6.79 -32.26 0.93
CA TYR A 578 5.92 -33.28 0.33
C TYR A 578 6.36 -34.69 0.80
N LYS A 579 5.41 -35.44 1.34
CA LYS A 579 5.63 -36.83 1.76
C LYS A 579 5.26 -37.81 0.67
#